data_829cfbf8680fc0e2ef56c7e9ff7e58e1
#
_entry.id   829cfbf8680fc0e2ef56c7e9ff7e58e1
#
_cell.length_a   1.000
_cell.length_b   1.000
_cell.length_c   1.000
_cell.angle_alpha   90.00
_cell.angle_beta   90.00
_cell.angle_gamma   90.00
#
_symmetry.space_group_name_H-M   'P 1'
#
loop_
_entity.id
_entity.type
_entity.pdbx_description
1 polymer ?
#
loop_
_entity_poly.entity_id
_entity_poly.type
_entity_poly.pdbx_seq_one_letter_code
_entity_poly.pdbx_strand_id
1 'polypeptide(L)'
;MPLQRIDFSTTRPPEVSSRIADAIHRALVETIDVPADDRFQVLTPHPPGELRVAASYLGIAHQDPVLVQVTLSRGRTTEQKLALYRRMAELAEAAGLPPAELVINLLEVGREDWSFGNGIAQYVRST
;
A
#
# COMPACT_ATOMS: atom_id res chain seq x y z
N MET A 1 2.06 10.27 -7.33
CA MET A 1 0.70 9.99 -6.79
C MET A 1 0.52 8.51 -6.57
N PRO A 2 0.37 8.03 -5.36
CA PRO A 2 -0.02 6.65 -5.11
C PRO A 2 -1.45 6.55 -4.60
N LEU A 3 -2.14 5.51 -5.07
CA LEU A 3 -3.43 5.09 -4.52
C LEU A 3 -3.21 3.73 -3.88
N GLN A 4 -3.46 3.61 -2.59
CA GLN A 4 -3.29 2.35 -1.90
C GLN A 4 -4.63 1.70 -1.61
N ARG A 5 -4.75 0.43 -1.97
CA ARG A 5 -5.85 -0.43 -1.54
C ARG A 5 -5.28 -1.38 -0.50
N ILE A 6 -5.87 -1.34 0.67
CA ILE A 6 -5.39 -2.10 1.83
C ILE A 6 -6.51 -3.04 2.25
N ASP A 7 -6.29 -4.34 2.05
CA ASP A 7 -7.26 -5.39 2.34
C ASP A 7 -6.78 -6.21 3.54
N PHE A 8 -7.68 -6.41 4.50
CA PHE A 8 -7.36 -7.11 5.75
C PHE A 8 -8.60 -7.81 6.27
N SER A 9 -8.39 -8.69 7.26
CA SER A 9 -9.49 -9.43 7.87
C SER A 9 -10.18 -8.61 8.97
N THR A 10 -11.49 -8.81 9.12
CA THR A 10 -12.26 -8.22 10.23
C THR A 10 -11.77 -8.69 11.61
N THR A 11 -10.90 -9.71 11.67
CA THR A 11 -10.30 -10.13 12.93
C THR A 11 -9.32 -9.10 13.50
N ARG A 12 -8.84 -8.17 12.66
CA ARG A 12 -7.98 -7.09 13.15
C ARG A 12 -8.82 -5.95 13.68
N PRO A 13 -8.49 -5.40 14.86
CA PRO A 13 -9.19 -4.23 15.39
C PRO A 13 -9.01 -3.02 14.45
N PRO A 14 -10.05 -2.17 14.30
CA PRO A 14 -9.98 -0.99 13.42
C PRO A 14 -8.80 -0.06 13.73
N GLU A 15 -8.43 0.09 15.01
CA GLU A 15 -7.31 0.94 15.42
C GLU A 15 -5.99 0.42 14.85
N VAL A 16 -5.82 -0.90 14.82
CA VAL A 16 -4.60 -1.52 14.27
C VAL A 16 -4.54 -1.31 12.77
N SER A 17 -5.64 -1.54 12.06
CA SER A 17 -5.71 -1.32 10.61
C SER A 17 -5.43 0.12 10.25
N SER A 18 -5.93 1.06 11.04
CA SER A 18 -5.68 2.49 10.84
C SER A 18 -4.19 2.82 11.02
N ARG A 19 -3.55 2.25 12.04
CA ARG A 19 -2.11 2.48 12.25
C ARG A 19 -1.27 1.84 11.15
N ILE A 20 -1.70 0.70 10.62
CA ILE A 20 -1.03 0.07 9.48
C ILE A 20 -1.14 0.99 8.25
N ALA A 21 -2.31 1.56 8.00
CA ALA A 21 -2.50 2.51 6.91
C ALA A 21 -1.59 3.73 7.05
N ASP A 22 -1.45 4.26 8.27
CA ASP A 22 -0.53 5.37 8.54
C ASP A 22 0.92 4.97 8.25
N ALA A 23 1.31 3.75 8.64
CA ALA A 23 2.65 3.23 8.40
C ALA A 23 2.94 3.13 6.90
N ILE A 24 1.98 2.65 6.11
CA ILE A 24 2.12 2.52 4.67
C ILE A 24 2.33 3.90 4.03
N HIS A 25 1.51 4.86 4.40
CA HIS A 25 1.66 6.22 3.88
C HIS A 25 3.02 6.81 4.24
N ARG A 26 3.45 6.65 5.48
CA ARG A 26 4.74 7.15 5.94
C ARG A 26 5.91 6.54 5.15
N ALA A 27 5.84 5.23 4.86
CA ALA A 27 6.87 4.58 4.06
C ALA A 27 6.97 5.17 2.66
N LEU A 28 5.82 5.48 2.03
CA LEU A 28 5.80 6.13 0.72
C LEU A 28 6.44 7.52 0.78
N VAL A 29 6.15 8.29 1.82
CA VAL A 29 6.73 9.62 2.00
C VAL A 29 8.25 9.52 2.18
N GLU A 30 8.72 8.59 2.99
CA GLU A 30 10.14 8.50 3.33
C GLU A 30 11.00 7.91 2.22
N THR A 31 10.46 7.02 1.38
CA THR A 31 11.30 6.25 0.44
C THR A 31 11.14 6.67 -1.02
N ILE A 32 9.98 7.16 -1.42
CA ILE A 32 9.73 7.52 -2.83
C ILE A 32 9.22 8.95 -2.98
N ASP A 33 9.48 9.79 -2.00
CA ASP A 33 9.24 11.24 -2.03
C ASP A 33 7.79 11.64 -2.28
N VAL A 34 6.84 10.87 -1.78
CA VAL A 34 5.42 11.23 -1.84
C VAL A 34 5.19 12.38 -0.86
N PRO A 35 4.55 13.48 -1.29
CA PRO A 35 4.21 14.55 -0.36
C PRO A 35 3.29 14.06 0.76
N ALA A 36 3.48 14.59 1.97
CA ALA A 36 2.74 14.12 3.15
C ALA A 36 1.22 14.27 3.00
N ASP A 37 0.77 15.27 2.24
CA ASP A 37 -0.66 15.51 1.99
C ASP A 37 -1.20 14.79 0.77
N ASP A 38 -0.35 14.06 0.04
CA ASP A 38 -0.76 13.23 -1.09
C ASP A 38 -1.13 11.85 -0.56
N ARG A 39 -2.36 11.72 -0.04
CA ARG A 39 -2.79 10.48 0.59
C ARG A 39 -4.14 10.04 0.05
N PHE A 40 -4.13 8.89 -0.62
CA PHE A 40 -5.33 8.26 -1.17
C PHE A 40 -5.31 6.79 -0.78
N GLN A 41 -6.16 6.41 0.18
CA GLN A 41 -6.19 5.08 0.72
C GLN A 41 -7.61 4.56 0.79
N VAL A 42 -7.79 3.30 0.41
CA VAL A 42 -9.04 2.57 0.57
C VAL A 42 -8.77 1.40 1.50
N LEU A 43 -9.40 1.38 2.65
CA LEU A 43 -9.28 0.32 3.63
C LEU A 43 -10.51 -0.57 3.55
N THR A 44 -10.32 -1.85 3.26
CA THR A 44 -11.42 -2.78 3.09
C THR A 44 -11.24 -3.98 4.02
N PRO A 45 -12.05 -4.08 5.08
CA PRO A 45 -12.08 -5.29 5.91
C PRO A 45 -12.89 -6.38 5.22
N HIS A 46 -12.46 -7.63 5.40
CA HIS A 46 -13.12 -8.80 4.82
C HIS A 46 -13.51 -9.80 5.90
N PRO A 47 -14.71 -10.39 5.82
CA PRO A 47 -15.06 -11.49 6.71
C PRO A 47 -14.13 -12.68 6.51
N PRO A 48 -13.97 -13.55 7.52
CA PRO A 48 -13.16 -14.76 7.37
C PRO A 48 -13.58 -15.58 6.15
N GLY A 49 -12.59 -16.03 5.37
CA GLY A 49 -12.82 -16.80 4.16
C GLY A 49 -12.95 -15.99 2.88
N GLU A 50 -13.04 -14.65 2.99
CA GLU A 50 -13.15 -13.77 1.80
C GLU A 50 -11.84 -13.10 1.43
N LEU A 51 -10.82 -13.24 2.26
CA LEU A 51 -9.45 -12.84 1.94
C LEU A 51 -8.62 -14.12 1.93
N ARG A 52 -8.29 -14.60 0.74
CA ARG A 52 -7.67 -15.92 0.58
C ARG A 52 -6.25 -15.78 0.10
N VAL A 53 -5.31 -16.07 0.98
CA VAL A 53 -3.88 -16.00 0.71
C VAL A 53 -3.27 -17.34 1.02
N ALA A 54 -2.30 -17.77 0.22
CA ALA A 54 -1.61 -19.04 0.44
C ALA A 54 -1.06 -19.09 1.86
N ALA A 55 -1.29 -20.20 2.55
CA ALA A 55 -0.81 -20.37 3.92
C ALA A 55 0.72 -20.34 4.00
N SER A 56 1.39 -20.70 2.90
CA SER A 56 2.84 -20.61 2.78
C SER A 56 3.20 -20.38 1.31
N TYR A 57 4.09 -19.42 1.08
CA TYR A 57 4.55 -19.13 -0.27
C TYR A 57 5.99 -18.62 -0.19
N LEU A 58 6.87 -19.18 -1.02
CA LEU A 58 8.30 -18.85 -1.05
C LEU A 58 8.95 -18.87 0.35
N GLY A 59 8.53 -19.85 1.17
CA GLY A 59 9.05 -20.01 2.52
C GLY A 59 8.46 -19.07 3.56
N ILE A 60 7.46 -18.26 3.20
CA ILE A 60 6.82 -17.32 4.11
C ILE A 60 5.45 -17.85 4.51
N ALA A 61 5.23 -18.01 5.82
CA ALA A 61 3.95 -18.45 6.35
C ALA A 61 3.03 -17.26 6.58
N HIS A 62 1.77 -17.40 6.20
CA HIS A 62 0.74 -16.37 6.40
C HIS A 62 -0.34 -16.91 7.32
N GLN A 63 -0.70 -16.15 8.35
CA GLN A 63 -1.77 -16.48 9.28
C GLN A 63 -2.93 -15.50 9.18
N ASP A 64 -2.63 -14.21 9.16
CA ASP A 64 -3.62 -13.14 9.06
C ASP A 64 -3.03 -12.02 8.20
N PRO A 65 -2.91 -12.24 6.89
CA PRO A 65 -2.19 -11.31 6.01
C PRO A 65 -2.95 -10.02 5.75
N VAL A 66 -2.18 -8.98 5.45
CA VAL A 66 -2.67 -7.71 4.93
C VAL A 66 -2.09 -7.56 3.53
N LEU A 67 -2.97 -7.33 2.56
CA LEU A 67 -2.57 -7.09 1.18
C LEU A 67 -2.59 -5.60 0.90
N VAL A 68 -1.49 -5.08 0.38
CA VAL A 68 -1.38 -3.67 0.01
C VAL A 68 -1.08 -3.60 -1.49
N GLN A 69 -2.00 -3.02 -2.23
CA GLN A 69 -1.77 -2.74 -3.65
C GLN A 69 -1.60 -1.25 -3.81
N VAL A 70 -0.48 -0.85 -4.36
CA VAL A 70 -0.16 0.57 -4.59
C VAL A 70 -0.12 0.82 -6.08
N THR A 71 -1.02 1.67 -6.56
CA THR A 71 -0.98 2.17 -7.93
C THR A 71 -0.22 3.49 -7.91
N LEU A 72 0.82 3.59 -8.73
CA LEU A 72 1.67 4.77 -8.74
C LEU A 72 2.16 5.06 -10.16
N SER A 73 2.59 6.29 -10.40
CA SER A 73 3.16 6.68 -11.68
C SER A 73 4.55 6.05 -11.87
N ARG A 74 4.86 5.67 -13.11
CA ARG A 74 6.17 5.11 -13.46
C ARG A 74 7.30 6.06 -13.11
N GLY A 75 8.49 5.50 -12.93
CA GLY A 75 9.71 6.30 -12.79
C GLY A 75 10.56 5.97 -11.57
N ARG A 76 10.06 5.12 -10.65
CA ARG A 76 10.87 4.72 -9.49
C ARG A 76 11.81 3.60 -9.88
N THR A 77 13.02 3.65 -9.33
CA THR A 77 14.04 2.62 -9.56
C THR A 77 13.73 1.36 -8.77
N THR A 78 14.40 0.26 -9.11
CA THR A 78 14.29 -0.98 -8.33
C THR A 78 14.75 -0.75 -6.89
N GLU A 79 15.84 0.01 -6.69
CA GLU A 79 16.35 0.31 -5.36
C GLU A 79 15.33 1.07 -4.52
N GLN A 80 14.62 2.02 -5.12
CA GLN A 80 13.56 2.76 -4.43
C GLN A 80 12.42 1.82 -4.03
N LYS A 81 12.04 0.90 -4.91
CA LYS A 81 10.98 -0.07 -4.60
C LYS A 81 11.39 -1.03 -3.48
N LEU A 82 12.63 -1.50 -3.50
CA LEU A 82 13.15 -2.36 -2.43
C LEU A 82 13.17 -1.62 -1.09
N ALA A 83 13.59 -0.37 -1.09
CA ALA A 83 13.58 0.47 0.10
C ALA A 83 12.16 0.68 0.63
N LEU A 84 11.20 0.89 -0.28
CA LEU A 84 9.79 1.03 0.07
C LEU A 84 9.27 -0.22 0.78
N TYR A 85 9.51 -1.41 0.22
CA TYR A 85 9.06 -2.66 0.83
C TYR A 85 9.64 -2.84 2.25
N ARG A 86 10.94 -2.60 2.38
CA ARG A 86 11.62 -2.73 3.67
C ARG A 86 11.05 -1.76 4.70
N ARG A 87 10.91 -0.50 4.31
CA ARG A 87 10.42 0.53 5.23
C ARG A 87 8.95 0.30 5.60
N MET A 88 8.16 -0.13 4.64
CA MET A 88 6.75 -0.45 4.89
C MET A 88 6.64 -1.59 5.93
N ALA A 89 7.45 -2.63 5.77
CA ALA A 89 7.47 -3.75 6.71
C ALA A 89 7.91 -3.30 8.12
N GLU A 90 8.94 -2.48 8.21
CA GLU A 90 9.43 -1.96 9.49
C GLU A 90 8.37 -1.15 10.23
N LEU A 91 7.74 -0.21 9.52
CA LEU A 91 6.74 0.66 10.14
C LEU A 91 5.44 -0.10 10.46
N ALA A 92 5.05 -1.04 9.61
CA ALA A 92 3.89 -1.87 9.86
C ALA A 92 4.12 -2.79 11.08
N GLU A 93 5.33 -3.29 11.26
CA GLU A 93 5.68 -4.09 12.43
C GLU A 93 5.51 -3.28 13.72
N ALA A 94 5.97 -2.05 13.71
CA ALA A 94 5.78 -1.14 14.85
C ALA A 94 4.30 -0.84 15.11
N ALA A 95 3.46 -0.96 14.08
CA ALA A 95 2.01 -0.77 14.20
C ALA A 95 1.27 -2.06 14.60
N GLY A 96 1.98 -3.18 14.75
CA GLY A 96 1.40 -4.44 15.22
C GLY A 96 1.21 -5.50 14.15
N LEU A 97 1.76 -5.31 12.95
CA LEU A 97 1.67 -6.30 11.88
C LEU A 97 3.00 -7.03 11.72
N PRO A 98 3.07 -8.35 12.00
CA PRO A 98 4.30 -9.09 11.73
C PRO A 98 4.71 -8.97 10.26
N PRO A 99 5.99 -8.76 9.95
CA PRO A 99 6.44 -8.54 8.58
C PRO A 99 6.03 -9.64 7.60
N ALA A 100 5.95 -10.89 8.06
CA ALA A 100 5.55 -12.02 7.22
C ALA A 100 4.10 -11.88 6.71
N GLU A 101 3.27 -11.09 7.37
CA GLU A 101 1.87 -10.93 7.00
C GLU A 101 1.64 -9.81 5.97
N LEU A 102 2.67 -9.05 5.64
CA LEU A 102 2.53 -7.92 4.73
C LEU A 102 2.84 -8.34 3.30
N VAL A 103 1.82 -8.34 2.45
CA VAL A 103 1.95 -8.66 1.02
C VAL A 103 1.76 -7.36 0.24
N ILE A 104 2.74 -7.00 -0.58
CA ILE A 104 2.76 -5.73 -1.30
C ILE A 104 2.83 -6.00 -2.79
N ASN A 105 2.01 -5.29 -3.54
CA ASN A 105 2.02 -5.34 -5.00
C ASN A 105 1.98 -3.91 -5.54
N LEU A 106 2.84 -3.59 -6.49
CA LEU A 106 2.87 -2.27 -7.12
C LEU A 106 2.33 -2.36 -8.54
N LEU A 107 1.49 -1.41 -8.91
CA LEU A 107 0.97 -1.23 -10.26
C LEU A 107 1.47 0.11 -10.78
N GLU A 108 2.25 0.08 -11.85
CA GLU A 108 2.76 1.31 -12.45
C GLU A 108 1.87 1.76 -13.61
N VAL A 109 1.54 3.06 -13.62
CA VAL A 109 0.70 3.67 -14.64
C VAL A 109 1.36 4.93 -15.18
N GLY A 110 0.81 5.48 -16.25
CA GLY A 110 1.28 6.74 -16.81
C GLY A 110 0.62 7.93 -16.15
N ARG A 111 1.16 9.12 -16.42
CA ARG A 111 0.59 10.37 -15.89
C ARG A 111 -0.81 10.63 -16.44
N GLU A 112 -1.09 10.18 -17.65
CA GLU A 112 -2.41 10.31 -18.29
C GLU A 112 -3.47 9.40 -17.68
N ASP A 113 -3.09 8.51 -16.78
CA ASP A 113 -4.01 7.54 -16.19
C ASP A 113 -4.64 8.04 -14.89
N TRP A 114 -4.49 9.34 -14.59
CA TRP A 114 -5.01 9.93 -13.36
C TRP A 114 -5.95 11.08 -13.65
N SER A 115 -7.07 11.11 -12.95
CA SER A 115 -7.91 12.29 -12.80
C SER A 115 -8.29 12.41 -11.33
N PHE A 116 -7.99 13.55 -10.71
CA PHE A 116 -8.23 13.77 -9.29
C PHE A 116 -9.49 14.57 -9.02
N GLY A 117 -10.32 14.70 -10.02
CA GLY A 117 -11.59 15.39 -9.86
C GLY A 117 -11.91 16.24 -11.10
N ASN A 118 -13.17 16.58 -11.23
CA ASN A 118 -13.71 17.40 -12.33
C ASN A 118 -13.49 16.80 -13.72
N GLY A 119 -13.11 15.52 -13.82
CA GLY A 119 -12.83 14.87 -15.11
C GLY A 119 -11.59 15.40 -15.81
N ILE A 120 -10.67 16.02 -15.07
CA ILE A 120 -9.46 16.63 -15.62
C ILE A 120 -8.25 15.74 -15.27
N ALA A 121 -7.39 15.50 -16.25
CA ALA A 121 -6.13 14.80 -16.03
C ALA A 121 -5.08 15.83 -15.61
N GLN A 122 -4.99 16.10 -14.32
CA GLN A 122 -4.16 17.18 -13.80
C GLN A 122 -2.66 17.00 -14.06
N TYR A 123 -2.19 15.75 -14.22
CA TYR A 123 -0.78 15.49 -14.52
C TYR A 123 -0.45 15.69 -16.00
N VAL A 124 -1.44 15.78 -16.87
CA VAL A 124 -1.20 16.05 -18.29
C VAL A 124 -1.20 17.55 -18.46
N ARG A 125 -0.04 18.08 -18.87
CA ARG A 125 0.10 19.53 -19.06
C ARG A 125 -0.52 19.91 -20.39
N SER A 126 -1.57 20.69 -20.34
CA SER A 126 -2.10 21.36 -21.52
C SER A 126 -1.59 22.81 -21.47
N THR A 127 -0.59 23.08 -22.16
CA THR A 127 -0.06 24.47 -22.15
C THR A 127 -0.60 25.26 -23.29
#